data_f5ba07163c3b8812255cc03540787bc9
#
_entry.id   f5ba07163c3b8812255cc03540787bc9
#
_cell.length_a   1.000
_cell.length_b   1.000
_cell.length_c   1.000
_cell.angle_alpha   90.00
_cell.angle_beta   90.00
_cell.angle_gamma   90.00
#
_symmetry.space_group_name_H-M   'P 1'
#
loop_
_entity.id
_entity.type
_entity.pdbx_description
1 polymer ?
#
loop_
_entity_poly.entity_id
_entity_poly.type
_entity_poly.pdbx_seq_one_letter_code
_entity_poly.pdbx_strand_id
1 'polypeptide(L)'
;MEVTFNQSTFTFINASAASSEVSGIVDKAISLATVVVLFITMVSLGCTMEISKIKAHIWKPKGVAIAVVAQYGIMPLTAFSLAKLLQLGPMEAVAVLVCGCCPGGNLSNILALALKGDMNLSIVMTTCSTVLALGMMPLLLYLYCRGFSGLEAAVPYTGITISLVMTLLPCAIGIFINYKAPQQAKIITKVGMSILLLAFTTIGVLASITLGSTILMVTSPPLMITAALMPLIGYILGYVLSVLFKLNEASRRTVAMETGCQNLQLCSTILKVAFPPEVIGPFYLFPFVYIVFQVSEALVFIIIFRCHERLKSSKEKVLYHQGLQDLQ
;
A
#
# COMPACT_ATOMS: atom_id res chain seq x y z
N MET A 1 31.42 -56.11 15.93
CA MET A 1 30.06 -55.69 15.63
C MET A 1 30.17 -54.60 14.55
N GLU A 2 30.26 -55.02 13.27
CA GLU A 2 30.36 -54.10 12.13
C GLU A 2 28.97 -53.53 11.84
N VAL A 3 28.87 -52.22 12.00
CA VAL A 3 27.65 -51.48 11.61
C VAL A 3 27.69 -51.33 10.08
N THR A 4 27.02 -52.20 9.36
CA THR A 4 26.78 -52.05 7.91
C THR A 4 25.86 -50.84 7.70
N PHE A 5 26.46 -49.69 7.42
CA PHE A 5 25.74 -48.48 6.99
C PHE A 5 25.17 -48.73 5.58
N ASN A 6 23.85 -48.81 5.49
CA ASN A 6 23.12 -49.16 4.30
C ASN A 6 23.24 -48.00 3.25
N GLN A 7 23.66 -48.37 2.03
CA GLN A 7 23.90 -47.44 0.90
C GLN A 7 22.65 -46.59 0.56
N SER A 8 21.45 -47.10 0.87
CA SER A 8 20.17 -46.39 0.76
C SER A 8 20.03 -45.22 1.74
N THR A 9 20.56 -45.34 2.96
CA THR A 9 20.53 -44.25 3.96
C THR A 9 21.45 -43.10 3.56
N PHE A 10 22.58 -43.39 2.92
CA PHE A 10 23.53 -42.38 2.43
C PHE A 10 22.94 -41.60 1.23
N THR A 11 22.20 -42.27 0.35
CA THR A 11 21.51 -41.63 -0.79
C THR A 11 20.35 -40.73 -0.32
N PHE A 12 19.59 -41.12 0.69
CA PHE A 12 18.53 -40.30 1.29
C PHE A 12 19.08 -39.06 2.01
N ILE A 13 20.17 -39.18 2.74
CA ILE A 13 20.83 -38.05 3.42
C ILE A 13 21.37 -37.06 2.39
N ASN A 14 22.01 -37.53 1.32
CA ASN A 14 22.52 -36.66 0.26
C ASN A 14 21.39 -35.98 -0.54
N ALA A 15 20.27 -36.67 -0.81
CA ALA A 15 19.13 -36.12 -1.48
C ALA A 15 18.42 -35.06 -0.62
N SER A 16 18.30 -35.27 0.71
CA SER A 16 17.72 -34.31 1.63
C SER A 16 18.63 -33.08 1.82
N ALA A 17 19.96 -33.28 1.88
CA ALA A 17 20.92 -32.17 1.94
C ALA A 17 20.91 -31.34 0.64
N ALA A 18 20.88 -31.97 -0.52
CA ALA A 18 20.79 -31.31 -1.81
C ALA A 18 19.46 -30.51 -1.95
N SER A 19 18.34 -31.08 -1.49
CA SER A 19 17.05 -30.42 -1.53
C SER A 19 17.00 -29.21 -0.59
N SER A 20 17.63 -29.27 0.58
CA SER A 20 17.73 -28.14 1.51
C SER A 20 18.65 -27.03 0.98
N GLU A 21 19.71 -27.40 0.28
CA GLU A 21 20.64 -26.42 -0.34
C GLU A 21 19.98 -25.70 -1.54
N VAL A 22 19.25 -26.44 -2.38
CA VAL A 22 18.46 -25.88 -3.48
C VAL A 22 17.37 -24.95 -2.95
N SER A 23 16.66 -25.35 -1.89
CA SER A 23 15.66 -24.50 -1.22
C SER A 23 16.30 -23.19 -0.71
N GLY A 24 17.46 -23.26 -0.07
CA GLY A 24 18.18 -22.08 0.41
C GLY A 24 18.64 -21.13 -0.72
N ILE A 25 19.03 -21.66 -1.88
CA ILE A 25 19.40 -20.87 -3.07
C ILE A 25 18.16 -20.18 -3.64
N VAL A 26 17.04 -20.91 -3.76
CA VAL A 26 15.75 -20.38 -4.27
C VAL A 26 15.25 -19.26 -3.36
N ASP A 27 15.31 -19.42 -2.04
CA ASP A 27 14.88 -18.41 -1.08
C ASP A 27 15.74 -17.13 -1.17
N LYS A 28 17.05 -17.28 -1.33
CA LYS A 28 17.96 -16.14 -1.56
C LYS A 28 17.65 -15.44 -2.88
N ALA A 29 17.40 -16.18 -3.95
CA ALA A 29 17.04 -15.63 -5.26
C ALA A 29 15.71 -14.86 -5.21
N ILE A 30 14.69 -15.39 -4.54
CA ILE A 30 13.39 -14.73 -4.34
C ILE A 30 13.58 -13.45 -3.51
N SER A 31 14.38 -13.50 -2.46
CA SER A 31 14.65 -12.34 -1.61
C SER A 31 15.37 -11.24 -2.40
N LEU A 32 16.38 -11.58 -3.18
CA LEU A 32 17.10 -10.63 -4.04
C LEU A 32 16.18 -10.03 -5.10
N ALA A 33 15.39 -10.85 -5.78
CA ALA A 33 14.41 -10.39 -6.77
C ALA A 33 13.40 -9.42 -6.14
N THR A 34 12.92 -9.72 -4.93
CA THR A 34 12.01 -8.84 -4.18
C THR A 34 12.64 -7.47 -3.89
N VAL A 35 13.90 -7.45 -3.46
CA VAL A 35 14.64 -6.19 -3.19
C VAL A 35 14.83 -5.39 -4.48
N VAL A 36 15.19 -6.03 -5.59
CA VAL A 36 15.35 -5.37 -6.90
C VAL A 36 14.03 -4.77 -7.39
N VAL A 37 12.93 -5.54 -7.32
CA VAL A 37 11.59 -5.07 -7.67
C VAL A 37 11.19 -3.88 -6.80
N LEU A 38 11.43 -3.96 -5.50
CA LEU A 38 11.19 -2.87 -4.57
C LEU A 38 11.97 -1.62 -4.96
N PHE A 39 13.26 -1.75 -5.22
CA PHE A 39 14.11 -0.63 -5.62
C PHE A 39 13.57 0.07 -6.88
N ILE A 40 13.29 -0.68 -7.94
CA ILE A 40 12.77 -0.15 -9.21
C ILE A 40 11.42 0.55 -9.00
N THR A 41 10.53 -0.06 -8.24
CA THR A 41 9.18 0.50 -8.01
C THR A 41 9.21 1.73 -7.12
N MET A 42 10.15 1.81 -6.16
CA MET A 42 10.35 3.01 -5.35
C MET A 42 11.02 4.15 -6.11
N VAL A 43 11.97 3.86 -7.01
CA VAL A 43 12.45 4.86 -7.98
C VAL A 43 11.32 5.35 -8.87
N SER A 44 10.46 4.45 -9.36
CA SER A 44 9.29 4.78 -10.15
C SER A 44 8.31 5.68 -9.39
N LEU A 45 8.07 5.40 -8.10
CA LEU A 45 7.28 6.26 -7.23
C LEU A 45 7.89 7.67 -7.14
N GLY A 46 9.19 7.77 -6.88
CA GLY A 46 9.90 9.05 -6.85
C GLY A 46 9.81 9.83 -8.15
N CYS A 47 9.84 9.13 -9.30
CA CYS A 47 9.69 9.74 -10.62
C CYS A 47 8.31 10.38 -10.87
N THR A 48 7.30 10.06 -10.09
CA THR A 48 5.99 10.73 -10.17
C THR A 48 5.91 12.01 -9.34
N MET A 49 6.88 12.24 -8.46
CA MET A 49 6.90 13.39 -7.54
C MET A 49 7.59 14.59 -8.18
N GLU A 50 6.88 15.72 -8.27
CA GLU A 50 7.39 16.97 -8.87
C GLU A 50 7.75 17.98 -7.78
N ILE A 51 9.04 18.32 -7.66
CA ILE A 51 9.55 19.30 -6.66
C ILE A 51 8.88 20.66 -6.81
N SER A 52 8.58 21.10 -8.03
CA SER A 52 7.90 22.37 -8.31
C SER A 52 6.49 22.41 -7.70
N LYS A 53 5.75 21.32 -7.83
CA LYS A 53 4.40 21.17 -7.25
C LYS A 53 4.44 21.09 -5.73
N ILE A 54 5.41 20.34 -5.19
CA ILE A 54 5.65 20.25 -3.75
C ILE A 54 5.90 21.66 -3.17
N LYS A 55 6.82 22.42 -3.77
CA LYS A 55 7.18 23.75 -3.33
C LYS A 55 5.99 24.72 -3.39
N ALA A 56 5.19 24.67 -4.47
CA ALA A 56 4.00 25.51 -4.63
C ALA A 56 2.89 25.21 -3.60
N HIS A 57 2.81 23.96 -3.10
CA HIS A 57 1.75 23.56 -2.16
C HIS A 57 2.18 23.59 -0.70
N ILE A 58 3.47 23.54 -0.37
CA ILE A 58 3.96 23.78 1.00
C ILE A 58 3.50 25.17 1.51
N TRP A 59 3.41 26.14 0.62
CA TRP A 59 2.85 27.47 0.92
C TRP A 59 1.32 27.50 1.05
N LYS A 60 0.63 26.38 0.75
CA LYS A 60 -0.82 26.22 0.97
C LYS A 60 -1.05 25.17 2.07
N PRO A 61 -0.96 25.55 3.35
CA PRO A 61 -0.90 24.60 4.47
C PRO A 61 -2.12 23.70 4.60
N LYS A 62 -3.27 24.07 4.01
CA LYS A 62 -4.50 23.27 4.07
C LYS A 62 -4.33 21.87 3.47
N GLY A 63 -3.68 21.75 2.30
CA GLY A 63 -3.50 20.45 1.63
C GLY A 63 -2.59 19.51 2.43
N VAL A 64 -1.49 20.06 2.97
CA VAL A 64 -0.56 19.28 3.81
C VAL A 64 -1.21 18.87 5.13
N ALA A 65 -1.93 19.79 5.79
CA ALA A 65 -2.64 19.50 7.03
C ALA A 65 -3.69 18.39 6.84
N ILE A 66 -4.45 18.44 5.73
CA ILE A 66 -5.42 17.40 5.39
C ILE A 66 -4.71 16.06 5.14
N ALA A 67 -3.58 16.07 4.41
CA ALA A 67 -2.80 14.86 4.17
C ALA A 67 -2.33 14.21 5.48
N VAL A 68 -1.80 15.02 6.40
CA VAL A 68 -1.31 14.55 7.71
C VAL A 68 -2.44 13.98 8.54
N VAL A 69 -3.55 14.69 8.66
CA VAL A 69 -4.71 14.25 9.46
C VAL A 69 -5.36 13.00 8.84
N ALA A 70 -5.51 12.97 7.53
CA ALA A 70 -6.09 11.83 6.84
C ALA A 70 -5.20 10.57 6.96
N GLN A 71 -3.92 10.72 6.68
CA GLN A 71 -3.00 9.57 6.60
C GLN A 71 -2.54 9.10 7.98
N TYR A 72 -2.23 10.02 8.89
CA TYR A 72 -1.63 9.69 10.19
C TYR A 72 -2.60 9.83 11.37
N GLY A 73 -3.80 10.38 11.14
CA GLY A 73 -4.88 10.39 12.11
C GLY A 73 -5.91 9.31 11.83
N ILE A 74 -6.59 9.38 10.66
CA ILE A 74 -7.72 8.49 10.34
C ILE A 74 -7.27 7.04 10.19
N MET A 75 -6.27 6.77 9.36
CA MET A 75 -5.93 5.39 9.01
C MET A 75 -5.33 4.57 10.15
N PRO A 76 -4.36 5.08 10.94
CA PRO A 76 -3.85 4.34 12.09
C PRO A 76 -4.91 4.11 13.18
N LEU A 77 -5.77 5.10 13.42
CA LEU A 77 -6.86 4.97 14.36
C LEU A 77 -7.90 3.93 13.88
N THR A 78 -8.22 3.91 12.59
CA THR A 78 -9.09 2.89 11.99
C THR A 78 -8.49 1.50 12.14
N ALA A 79 -7.20 1.34 11.82
CA ALA A 79 -6.48 0.08 11.97
C ALA A 79 -6.50 -0.42 13.42
N PHE A 80 -6.19 0.47 14.37
CA PHE A 80 -6.22 0.17 15.80
C PHE A 80 -7.62 -0.21 16.28
N SER A 81 -8.63 0.57 15.90
CA SER A 81 -10.01 0.33 16.32
C SER A 81 -10.54 -1.00 15.78
N LEU A 82 -10.28 -1.33 14.52
CA LEU A 82 -10.67 -2.61 13.92
C LEU A 82 -9.93 -3.78 14.56
N ALA A 83 -8.62 -3.65 14.78
CA ALA A 83 -7.83 -4.69 15.43
C ALA A 83 -8.33 -5.00 16.85
N LYS A 84 -8.75 -3.98 17.60
CA LYS A 84 -9.36 -4.13 18.93
C LYS A 84 -10.77 -4.72 18.87
N LEU A 85 -11.62 -4.19 17.99
CA LEU A 85 -13.02 -4.60 17.86
C LEU A 85 -13.14 -6.06 17.42
N LEU A 86 -12.30 -6.48 16.48
CA LEU A 86 -12.28 -7.84 15.94
C LEU A 86 -11.37 -8.79 16.74
N GLN A 87 -10.78 -8.31 17.85
CA GLN A 87 -9.95 -9.09 18.77
C GLN A 87 -8.81 -9.83 18.04
N LEU A 88 -8.12 -9.12 17.12
CA LEU A 88 -7.01 -9.70 16.37
C LEU A 88 -5.89 -10.16 17.30
N GLY A 89 -5.26 -11.27 16.94
CA GLY A 89 -4.06 -11.74 17.62
C GLY A 89 -2.90 -10.73 17.49
N PRO A 90 -1.87 -10.82 18.35
CA PRO A 90 -0.80 -9.84 18.40
C PRO A 90 -0.13 -9.59 17.03
N MET A 91 0.24 -10.65 16.30
CA MET A 91 0.93 -10.52 15.00
C MET A 91 -0.02 -10.07 13.87
N GLU A 92 -1.29 -10.48 13.94
CA GLU A 92 -2.33 -9.96 13.04
C GLU A 92 -2.51 -8.44 13.24
N ALA A 93 -2.59 -8.00 14.49
CA ALA A 93 -2.70 -6.58 14.84
C ALA A 93 -1.48 -5.78 14.37
N VAL A 94 -0.26 -6.33 14.49
CA VAL A 94 0.95 -5.69 13.93
C VAL A 94 0.83 -5.51 12.42
N ALA A 95 0.46 -6.54 11.67
CA ALA A 95 0.34 -6.45 10.22
C ALA A 95 -0.69 -5.38 9.80
N VAL A 96 -1.83 -5.34 10.49
CA VAL A 96 -2.88 -4.33 10.27
C VAL A 96 -2.41 -2.92 10.64
N LEU A 97 -1.75 -2.75 11.78
CA LEU A 97 -1.22 -1.46 12.22
C LEU A 97 -0.11 -0.93 11.29
N VAL A 98 0.78 -1.81 10.83
CA VAL A 98 1.82 -1.44 9.87
C VAL A 98 1.19 -0.95 8.58
N CYS A 99 0.14 -1.62 8.06
CA CYS A 99 -0.62 -1.14 6.90
C CYS A 99 -1.27 0.22 7.16
N GLY A 100 -1.92 0.41 8.31
CA GLY A 100 -2.60 1.65 8.66
C GLY A 100 -1.68 2.84 8.89
N CYS A 101 -0.45 2.59 9.34
CA CYS A 101 0.57 3.63 9.54
C CYS A 101 1.40 3.93 8.29
N CYS A 102 1.21 3.18 7.20
CA CYS A 102 1.92 3.41 5.94
C CYS A 102 1.49 4.75 5.29
N PRO A 103 2.38 5.41 4.53
CA PRO A 103 2.01 6.58 3.73
C PRO A 103 1.14 6.20 2.53
N GLY A 104 0.62 7.19 1.82
CA GLY A 104 -0.03 7.00 0.53
C GLY A 104 0.93 6.43 -0.53
N GLY A 105 0.39 5.77 -1.55
CA GLY A 105 1.17 5.11 -2.62
C GLY A 105 0.81 5.60 -4.02
N ASN A 106 1.55 5.15 -5.04
CA ASN A 106 1.29 5.51 -6.44
C ASN A 106 -0.11 5.13 -6.94
N LEU A 107 -0.69 4.10 -6.35
CA LEU A 107 -2.00 3.61 -6.75
C LEU A 107 -3.09 4.66 -6.49
N SER A 108 -3.01 5.39 -5.37
CA SER A 108 -3.95 6.48 -5.05
C SER A 108 -3.97 7.57 -6.11
N ASN A 109 -2.80 7.93 -6.67
CA ASN A 109 -2.71 8.90 -7.75
C ASN A 109 -3.46 8.45 -9.02
N ILE A 110 -3.33 7.16 -9.38
CA ILE A 110 -4.02 6.57 -10.55
C ILE A 110 -5.53 6.56 -10.32
N LEU A 111 -5.97 6.17 -9.14
CA LEU A 111 -7.38 6.10 -8.77
C LEU A 111 -8.00 7.50 -8.68
N ALA A 112 -7.29 8.48 -8.12
CA ALA A 112 -7.69 9.88 -8.11
C ALA A 112 -7.85 10.43 -9.53
N LEU A 113 -6.92 10.12 -10.45
CA LEU A 113 -7.03 10.50 -11.86
C LEU A 113 -8.26 9.88 -12.52
N ALA A 114 -8.55 8.61 -12.26
CA ALA A 114 -9.71 7.90 -12.81
C ALA A 114 -11.05 8.53 -12.37
N LEU A 115 -11.07 9.15 -11.19
CA LEU A 115 -12.20 9.90 -10.62
C LEU A 115 -12.20 11.39 -11.02
N LYS A 116 -11.34 11.82 -11.94
CA LYS A 116 -11.15 13.24 -12.27
C LYS A 116 -10.85 14.10 -11.03
N GLY A 117 -10.01 13.60 -10.15
CA GLY A 117 -9.55 14.29 -8.96
C GLY A 117 -8.49 15.36 -9.29
N ASP A 118 -8.08 16.09 -8.26
CA ASP A 118 -7.00 17.07 -8.33
C ASP A 118 -5.66 16.36 -8.22
N MET A 119 -4.98 16.17 -9.36
CA MET A 119 -3.70 15.48 -9.44
C MET A 119 -2.57 16.22 -8.74
N ASN A 120 -2.64 17.56 -8.67
CA ASN A 120 -1.60 18.32 -7.97
C ASN A 120 -1.70 18.07 -6.46
N LEU A 121 -2.91 18.06 -5.93
CA LEU A 121 -3.15 17.72 -4.53
C LEU A 121 -2.75 16.26 -4.24
N SER A 122 -3.08 15.31 -5.12
CA SER A 122 -2.72 13.90 -4.98
C SER A 122 -1.21 13.71 -4.83
N ILE A 123 -0.43 14.26 -5.76
CA ILE A 123 1.04 14.18 -5.74
C ILE A 123 1.61 14.79 -4.46
N VAL A 124 1.05 15.93 -4.02
CA VAL A 124 1.51 16.58 -2.78
C VAL A 124 1.20 15.76 -1.56
N MET A 125 -0.01 15.22 -1.45
CA MET A 125 -0.40 14.36 -0.33
C MET A 125 0.50 13.12 -0.24
N THR A 126 0.67 12.40 -1.35
CA THR A 126 1.56 11.22 -1.42
C THR A 126 3.00 11.58 -1.03
N THR A 127 3.53 12.70 -1.55
CA THR A 127 4.90 13.11 -1.25
C THR A 127 5.08 13.50 0.21
N CYS A 128 4.19 14.35 0.73
CA CYS A 128 4.26 14.78 2.13
C CYS A 128 4.11 13.59 3.08
N SER A 129 3.16 12.69 2.82
CA SER A 129 3.00 11.50 3.65
C SER A 129 4.23 10.59 3.59
N THR A 130 4.82 10.40 2.41
CA THR A 130 6.02 9.57 2.25
C THR A 130 7.22 10.12 3.04
N VAL A 131 7.44 11.44 2.99
CA VAL A 131 8.53 12.08 3.76
C VAL A 131 8.27 12.02 5.27
N LEU A 132 7.04 12.31 5.67
CA LEU A 132 6.65 12.29 7.08
C LEU A 132 6.62 10.87 7.67
N ALA A 133 6.52 9.83 6.84
CA ALA A 133 6.53 8.44 7.28
C ALA A 133 7.76 8.08 8.11
N LEU A 134 8.93 8.70 7.83
CA LEU A 134 10.16 8.47 8.58
C LEU A 134 10.01 8.67 10.09
N GLY A 135 9.27 9.68 10.50
CA GLY A 135 9.02 9.96 11.92
C GLY A 135 7.67 9.44 12.41
N MET A 136 6.62 9.64 11.58
CA MET A 136 5.26 9.34 12.00
C MET A 136 4.97 7.83 12.12
N MET A 137 5.51 7.03 11.21
CA MET A 137 5.22 5.60 11.22
C MET A 137 5.80 4.88 12.46
N PRO A 138 7.09 5.03 12.81
CA PRO A 138 7.62 4.45 14.06
C PRO A 138 6.90 4.98 15.30
N LEU A 139 6.60 6.29 15.34
CA LEU A 139 5.91 6.91 16.45
C LEU A 139 4.49 6.33 16.66
N LEU A 140 3.72 6.23 15.59
CA LEU A 140 2.35 5.73 15.66
C LEU A 140 2.32 4.23 15.99
N LEU A 141 3.22 3.44 15.41
CA LEU A 141 3.37 2.03 15.79
C LEU A 141 3.71 1.90 17.28
N TYR A 142 4.64 2.71 17.78
CA TYR A 142 4.96 2.71 19.21
C TYR A 142 3.75 3.05 20.08
N LEU A 143 2.96 4.05 19.70
CA LEU A 143 1.76 4.44 20.45
C LEU A 143 0.67 3.36 20.41
N TYR A 144 0.35 2.85 19.23
CA TYR A 144 -0.77 1.92 19.08
C TYR A 144 -0.44 0.48 19.51
N CYS A 145 0.81 0.03 19.36
CA CYS A 145 1.22 -1.29 19.83
C CYS A 145 1.16 -1.44 21.34
N ARG A 146 1.29 -0.35 22.11
CA ARG A 146 1.04 -0.35 23.57
C ARG A 146 -0.37 -0.77 23.95
N GLY A 147 -1.32 -0.60 23.05
CA GLY A 147 -2.67 -1.07 23.26
C GLY A 147 -2.83 -2.60 23.28
N PHE A 148 -1.81 -3.37 22.89
CA PHE A 148 -1.85 -4.83 22.82
C PHE A 148 -0.81 -5.45 23.74
N SER A 149 -1.23 -6.36 24.63
CA SER A 149 -0.35 -6.99 25.61
C SER A 149 0.79 -7.76 24.94
N GLY A 150 2.03 -7.49 25.34
CA GLY A 150 3.23 -8.16 24.82
C GLY A 150 3.73 -7.69 23.46
N LEU A 151 3.02 -6.78 22.77
CA LEU A 151 3.39 -6.33 21.44
C LEU A 151 4.51 -5.29 21.46
N GLU A 152 4.59 -4.51 22.53
CA GLU A 152 5.56 -3.41 22.66
C GLU A 152 7.01 -3.88 22.52
N ALA A 153 7.34 -5.06 23.07
CA ALA A 153 8.68 -5.65 23.00
C ALA A 153 8.94 -6.44 21.69
N ALA A 154 7.88 -6.86 21.01
CA ALA A 154 7.99 -7.68 19.80
C ALA A 154 8.20 -6.86 18.51
N VAL A 155 7.92 -5.55 18.55
CA VAL A 155 8.04 -4.67 17.36
C VAL A 155 9.46 -4.12 17.23
N PRO A 156 10.17 -4.44 16.14
CA PRO A 156 11.54 -3.99 15.92
C PRO A 156 11.59 -2.56 15.36
N TYR A 157 11.35 -1.55 16.19
CA TYR A 157 11.27 -0.14 15.77
C TYR A 157 12.51 0.33 15.01
N THR A 158 13.71 -0.10 15.43
CA THR A 158 14.97 0.20 14.73
C THR A 158 14.99 -0.41 13.34
N GLY A 159 14.56 -1.67 13.19
CA GLY A 159 14.44 -2.36 11.91
C GLY A 159 13.44 -1.65 10.98
N ILE A 160 12.31 -1.20 11.52
CA ILE A 160 11.30 -0.42 10.77
C ILE A 160 11.89 0.89 10.28
N THR A 161 12.60 1.63 11.13
CA THR A 161 13.22 2.91 10.76
C THR A 161 14.28 2.72 9.68
N ILE A 162 15.12 1.69 9.81
CA ILE A 162 16.14 1.35 8.80
C ILE A 162 15.46 0.99 7.47
N SER A 163 14.43 0.15 7.50
CA SER A 163 13.68 -0.24 6.31
C SER A 163 13.03 0.95 5.62
N LEU A 164 12.51 1.92 6.38
CA LEU A 164 11.97 3.17 5.85
C LEU A 164 13.06 3.99 5.14
N VAL A 165 14.20 4.20 5.77
CA VAL A 165 15.32 4.94 5.17
C VAL A 165 15.77 4.27 3.88
N MET A 166 15.97 2.94 3.90
CA MET A 166 16.39 2.17 2.73
C MET A 166 15.37 2.19 1.60
N THR A 167 14.09 2.33 1.91
CA THR A 167 13.02 2.42 0.90
C THR A 167 12.87 3.84 0.35
N LEU A 168 13.10 4.86 1.17
CA LEU A 168 12.99 6.26 0.74
C LEU A 168 14.21 6.73 -0.07
N LEU A 169 15.37 6.08 0.07
CA LEU A 169 16.55 6.39 -0.72
C LEU A 169 16.32 6.24 -2.24
N PRO A 170 15.79 5.09 -2.74
CA PRO A 170 15.41 4.95 -4.15
C PRO A 170 14.35 5.97 -4.59
N CYS A 171 13.40 6.29 -3.71
CA CYS A 171 12.39 7.32 -3.98
C CYS A 171 13.04 8.70 -4.20
N ALA A 172 14.02 9.08 -3.37
CA ALA A 172 14.79 10.32 -3.54
C ALA A 172 15.57 10.33 -4.88
N ILE A 173 16.15 9.19 -5.29
CA ILE A 173 16.77 9.04 -6.62
C ILE A 173 15.74 9.30 -7.73
N GLY A 174 14.54 8.74 -7.61
CA GLY A 174 13.46 8.97 -8.58
C GLY A 174 13.05 10.44 -8.69
N ILE A 175 12.93 11.14 -7.57
CA ILE A 175 12.66 12.59 -7.52
C ILE A 175 13.77 13.36 -8.25
N PHE A 176 15.03 13.01 -8.01
CA PHE A 176 16.17 13.63 -8.67
C PHE A 176 16.16 13.39 -10.19
N ILE A 177 15.86 12.17 -10.62
CA ILE A 177 15.71 11.83 -12.06
C ILE A 177 14.59 12.67 -12.67
N ASN A 178 13.44 12.78 -12.02
CA ASN A 178 12.32 13.58 -12.53
C ASN A 178 12.70 15.07 -12.65
N TYR A 179 13.47 15.58 -11.71
CA TYR A 179 13.95 16.96 -11.75
C TYR A 179 14.93 17.22 -12.90
N LYS A 180 15.86 16.30 -13.18
CA LYS A 180 16.90 16.46 -14.22
C LYS A 180 16.46 16.01 -15.60
N ALA A 181 15.65 14.95 -15.69
CA ALA A 181 15.31 14.26 -16.94
C ALA A 181 13.85 13.79 -16.93
N PRO A 182 12.85 14.69 -17.02
CA PRO A 182 11.43 14.38 -16.87
C PRO A 182 10.90 13.41 -17.95
N GLN A 183 11.52 13.38 -19.14
CA GLN A 183 11.14 12.41 -20.18
C GLN A 183 11.52 10.99 -19.80
N GLN A 184 12.72 10.79 -19.25
CA GLN A 184 13.18 9.49 -18.76
C GLN A 184 12.37 9.04 -17.53
N ALA A 185 12.03 9.97 -16.64
CA ALA A 185 11.16 9.69 -15.50
C ALA A 185 9.82 9.09 -15.91
N LYS A 186 9.19 9.57 -16.98
CA LYS A 186 7.95 9.01 -17.53
C LYS A 186 8.10 7.56 -18.00
N ILE A 187 9.24 7.23 -18.60
CA ILE A 187 9.54 5.85 -19.04
C ILE A 187 9.73 4.95 -17.83
N ILE A 188 10.55 5.39 -16.86
CA ILE A 188 10.80 4.67 -15.61
C ILE A 188 9.50 4.42 -14.85
N THR A 189 8.62 5.42 -14.79
CA THR A 189 7.30 5.27 -14.15
C THR A 189 6.46 4.19 -14.84
N LYS A 190 6.39 4.18 -16.17
CA LYS A 190 5.64 3.15 -16.91
C LYS A 190 6.22 1.75 -16.70
N VAL A 191 7.54 1.62 -16.81
CA VAL A 191 8.24 0.33 -16.61
C VAL A 191 8.06 -0.15 -15.17
N GLY A 192 8.25 0.72 -14.19
CA GLY A 192 8.09 0.36 -12.78
C GLY A 192 6.67 -0.07 -12.42
N MET A 193 5.66 0.59 -12.97
CA MET A 193 4.25 0.18 -12.79
C MET A 193 3.96 -1.18 -13.44
N SER A 194 4.52 -1.46 -14.62
CA SER A 194 4.39 -2.77 -15.28
C SER A 194 5.07 -3.88 -14.47
N ILE A 195 6.27 -3.61 -13.95
CA ILE A 195 6.99 -4.54 -13.07
C ILE A 195 6.22 -4.79 -11.78
N LEU A 196 5.65 -3.74 -11.17
CA LEU A 196 4.83 -3.88 -9.96
C LEU A 196 3.62 -4.78 -10.20
N LEU A 197 2.91 -4.57 -11.30
CA LEU A 197 1.74 -5.37 -11.65
C LEU A 197 2.12 -6.83 -11.91
N LEU A 198 3.21 -7.08 -12.64
CA LEU A 198 3.73 -8.41 -12.91
C LEU A 198 4.16 -9.11 -11.62
N ALA A 199 4.94 -8.43 -10.78
CA ALA A 199 5.38 -8.97 -9.49
C ALA A 199 4.20 -9.30 -8.59
N PHE A 200 3.20 -8.42 -8.51
CA PHE A 200 1.98 -8.64 -7.74
C PHE A 200 1.23 -9.90 -8.20
N THR A 201 1.03 -10.03 -9.52
CA THR A 201 0.35 -11.20 -10.10
C THR A 201 1.14 -12.48 -9.84
N THR A 202 2.46 -12.44 -10.04
CA THR A 202 3.34 -13.62 -9.83
C THR A 202 3.34 -14.06 -8.37
N ILE A 203 3.47 -13.09 -7.42
CA ILE A 203 3.44 -13.41 -5.99
C ILE A 203 2.08 -13.97 -5.59
N GLY A 204 0.97 -13.40 -6.10
CA GLY A 204 -0.37 -13.90 -5.83
C GLY A 204 -0.57 -15.35 -6.31
N VAL A 205 -0.11 -15.68 -7.52
CA VAL A 205 -0.17 -17.02 -8.08
C VAL A 205 0.72 -18.00 -7.28
N LEU A 206 1.97 -17.63 -7.02
CA LEU A 206 2.87 -18.46 -6.23
C LEU A 206 2.33 -18.70 -4.82
N ALA A 207 1.85 -17.65 -4.15
CA ALA A 207 1.25 -17.78 -2.82
C ALA A 207 0.06 -18.75 -2.83
N SER A 208 -0.77 -18.68 -3.87
CA SER A 208 -1.93 -19.59 -4.01
C SER A 208 -1.51 -21.06 -4.18
N ILE A 209 -0.38 -21.32 -4.86
CA ILE A 209 0.10 -22.67 -5.13
C ILE A 209 0.91 -23.23 -3.94
N THR A 210 1.79 -22.41 -3.35
CA THR A 210 2.79 -22.90 -2.38
C THR A 210 2.33 -22.87 -0.93
N LEU A 211 1.44 -21.93 -0.57
CA LEU A 211 1.11 -21.68 0.84
C LEU A 211 -0.10 -22.48 1.37
N GLY A 212 -0.85 -23.20 0.53
CA GLY A 212 -1.90 -24.14 0.94
C GLY A 212 -2.66 -23.73 2.22
N SER A 213 -2.47 -24.49 3.31
CA SER A 213 -3.10 -24.21 4.60
C SER A 213 -2.64 -22.90 5.28
N THR A 214 -1.46 -22.39 4.93
CA THR A 214 -0.92 -21.14 5.49
C THR A 214 -1.69 -19.91 5.02
N ILE A 215 -2.26 -19.95 3.81
CA ILE A 215 -3.17 -18.90 3.32
C ILE A 215 -4.40 -18.77 4.22
N LEU A 216 -4.91 -19.88 4.76
CA LEU A 216 -6.09 -19.85 5.63
C LEU A 216 -5.89 -18.98 6.90
N MET A 217 -4.66 -18.85 7.39
CA MET A 217 -4.37 -17.96 8.52
C MET A 217 -4.53 -16.48 8.14
N VAL A 218 -4.05 -16.09 6.95
CA VAL A 218 -4.14 -14.71 6.47
C VAL A 218 -5.54 -14.36 5.93
N THR A 219 -6.30 -15.37 5.54
CA THR A 219 -7.71 -15.26 5.13
C THR A 219 -8.68 -15.57 6.26
N SER A 220 -8.23 -15.50 7.52
CA SER A 220 -9.12 -15.62 8.68
C SER A 220 -10.25 -14.57 8.61
N PRO A 221 -11.49 -14.89 9.00
CA PRO A 221 -12.61 -13.95 8.90
C PRO A 221 -12.34 -12.58 9.51
N PRO A 222 -11.71 -12.44 10.69
CA PRO A 222 -11.42 -11.13 11.26
C PRO A 222 -10.44 -10.31 10.40
N LEU A 223 -9.40 -10.93 9.82
CA LEU A 223 -8.46 -10.26 8.93
C LEU A 223 -9.10 -9.85 7.60
N MET A 224 -9.95 -10.70 7.04
CA MET A 224 -10.70 -10.38 5.82
C MET A 224 -11.66 -9.20 6.03
N ILE A 225 -12.39 -9.19 7.15
CA ILE A 225 -13.27 -8.06 7.52
C ILE A 225 -12.43 -6.79 7.70
N THR A 226 -11.28 -6.87 8.37
CA THR A 226 -10.38 -5.72 8.54
C THR A 226 -9.87 -5.22 7.20
N ALA A 227 -9.43 -6.12 6.32
CA ALA A 227 -8.92 -5.77 4.99
C ALA A 227 -9.99 -5.11 4.10
N ALA A 228 -11.26 -5.48 4.26
CA ALA A 228 -12.39 -4.86 3.57
C ALA A 228 -12.80 -3.53 4.20
N LEU A 229 -12.95 -3.47 5.51
CA LEU A 229 -13.48 -2.26 6.15
C LEU A 229 -12.48 -1.11 6.19
N MET A 230 -11.19 -1.40 6.30
CA MET A 230 -10.17 -0.38 6.52
C MET A 230 -10.01 0.59 5.33
N PRO A 231 -9.89 0.15 4.05
CA PRO A 231 -9.87 1.07 2.92
C PRO A 231 -11.21 1.78 2.74
N LEU A 232 -12.34 1.08 2.90
CA LEU A 232 -13.68 1.66 2.79
C LEU A 232 -13.88 2.81 3.78
N ILE A 233 -13.54 2.61 5.05
CA ILE A 233 -13.59 3.66 6.09
C ILE A 233 -12.67 4.81 5.71
N GLY A 234 -11.46 4.52 5.21
CA GLY A 234 -10.51 5.52 4.73
C GLY A 234 -11.09 6.39 3.61
N TYR A 235 -11.74 5.80 2.60
CA TYR A 235 -12.40 6.52 1.51
C TYR A 235 -13.52 7.42 2.04
N ILE A 236 -14.39 6.89 2.90
CA ILE A 236 -15.53 7.62 3.45
C ILE A 236 -15.05 8.77 4.36
N LEU A 237 -14.17 8.49 5.33
CA LEU A 237 -13.70 9.51 6.27
C LEU A 237 -12.81 10.55 5.59
N GLY A 238 -11.99 10.17 4.60
CA GLY A 238 -11.23 11.11 3.78
C GLY A 238 -12.15 12.07 3.02
N TYR A 239 -13.23 11.57 2.43
CA TYR A 239 -14.25 12.40 1.78
C TYR A 239 -14.93 13.34 2.79
N VAL A 240 -15.39 12.82 3.91
CA VAL A 240 -16.04 13.62 4.99
C VAL A 240 -15.08 14.71 5.50
N LEU A 241 -13.83 14.36 5.77
CA LEU A 241 -12.81 15.33 6.18
C LEU A 241 -12.67 16.47 5.17
N SER A 242 -12.61 16.14 3.89
CA SER A 242 -12.48 17.12 2.80
C SER A 242 -13.71 18.03 2.65
N VAL A 243 -14.91 17.52 2.96
CA VAL A 243 -16.14 18.32 3.03
C VAL A 243 -16.06 19.31 4.19
N LEU A 244 -15.62 18.88 5.37
CA LEU A 244 -15.43 19.73 6.55
C LEU A 244 -14.45 20.89 6.27
N PHE A 245 -13.38 20.62 5.51
CA PHE A 245 -12.42 21.64 5.07
C PHE A 245 -12.90 22.47 3.86
N LYS A 246 -14.13 22.25 3.41
CA LYS A 246 -14.78 22.96 2.29
C LYS A 246 -13.95 22.93 0.99
N LEU A 247 -13.37 21.76 0.68
CA LEU A 247 -12.66 21.56 -0.57
C LEU A 247 -13.64 21.45 -1.75
N ASN A 248 -13.14 21.73 -2.96
CA ASN A 248 -13.91 21.49 -4.19
C ASN A 248 -14.08 20.00 -4.47
N GLU A 249 -15.02 19.64 -5.33
CA GLU A 249 -15.35 18.23 -5.61
C GLU A 249 -14.18 17.40 -6.14
N ALA A 250 -13.29 17.97 -6.97
CA ALA A 250 -12.11 17.27 -7.47
C ALA A 250 -11.15 16.94 -6.32
N SER A 251 -10.88 17.92 -5.46
CA SER A 251 -10.02 17.74 -4.29
C SER A 251 -10.63 16.77 -3.25
N ARG A 252 -11.98 16.75 -3.08
CA ARG A 252 -12.66 15.79 -2.19
C ARG A 252 -12.43 14.34 -2.65
N ARG A 253 -12.59 14.08 -3.95
CA ARG A 253 -12.32 12.76 -4.53
C ARG A 253 -10.87 12.36 -4.35
N THR A 254 -9.95 13.30 -4.52
CA THR A 254 -8.52 13.07 -4.31
C THR A 254 -8.22 12.68 -2.86
N VAL A 255 -8.68 13.49 -1.88
CA VAL A 255 -8.44 13.20 -0.46
C VAL A 255 -9.02 11.85 -0.06
N ALA A 256 -10.23 11.50 -0.56
CA ALA A 256 -10.82 10.20 -0.31
C ALA A 256 -9.89 9.08 -0.78
N MET A 257 -9.46 9.13 -2.05
CA MET A 257 -8.59 8.08 -2.62
C MET A 257 -7.22 8.01 -1.92
N GLU A 258 -6.62 9.14 -1.62
CA GLU A 258 -5.33 9.18 -0.91
C GLU A 258 -5.43 8.61 0.51
N THR A 259 -6.53 8.86 1.21
CA THR A 259 -6.73 8.36 2.58
C THR A 259 -6.95 6.85 2.60
N GLY A 260 -7.81 6.32 1.73
CA GLY A 260 -8.13 4.90 1.72
C GLY A 260 -7.04 4.02 1.10
N CYS A 261 -6.21 4.58 0.20
CA CYS A 261 -5.16 3.83 -0.48
C CYS A 261 -3.81 3.93 0.24
N GLN A 262 -3.37 2.81 0.79
CA GLN A 262 -2.09 2.71 1.48
C GLN A 262 -0.96 2.25 0.54
N ASN A 263 0.29 2.60 0.87
CA ASN A 263 1.48 2.09 0.20
C ASN A 263 1.78 0.66 0.67
N LEU A 264 1.07 -0.29 0.08
CA LEU A 264 1.16 -1.70 0.48
C LEU A 264 2.48 -2.35 0.10
N GLN A 265 3.20 -1.79 -0.86
CA GLN A 265 4.54 -2.23 -1.19
C GLN A 265 5.52 -1.92 -0.04
N LEU A 266 5.47 -0.70 0.48
CA LEU A 266 6.25 -0.32 1.66
C LEU A 266 5.84 -1.17 2.88
N CYS A 267 4.54 -1.36 3.09
CA CYS A 267 4.01 -2.20 4.15
C CYS A 267 4.56 -3.63 4.08
N SER A 268 4.44 -4.29 2.92
CA SER A 268 4.96 -5.65 2.69
C SER A 268 6.47 -5.74 2.93
N THR A 269 7.21 -4.72 2.51
CA THR A 269 8.66 -4.66 2.74
C THR A 269 8.99 -4.58 4.21
N ILE A 270 8.33 -3.70 4.95
CA ILE A 270 8.58 -3.54 6.40
C ILE A 270 8.26 -4.85 7.12
N LEU A 271 7.11 -5.46 6.83
CA LEU A 271 6.74 -6.74 7.46
C LEU A 271 7.74 -7.87 7.13
N LYS A 272 8.31 -7.88 5.93
CA LYS A 272 9.25 -8.92 5.51
C LYS A 272 10.70 -8.67 5.94
N VAL A 273 11.14 -7.41 6.02
CA VAL A 273 12.54 -7.05 6.27
C VAL A 273 12.80 -6.72 7.73
N ALA A 274 11.87 -6.00 8.38
CA ALA A 274 12.05 -5.57 9.77
C ALA A 274 11.75 -6.67 10.78
N PHE A 275 10.83 -7.58 10.45
CA PHE A 275 10.41 -8.65 11.38
C PHE A 275 11.08 -9.97 11.04
N PRO A 276 11.55 -10.74 12.04
CA PRO A 276 12.01 -12.10 11.83
C PRO A 276 10.88 -12.99 11.27
N PRO A 277 11.17 -13.89 10.30
CA PRO A 277 10.14 -14.76 9.69
C PRO A 277 9.37 -15.61 10.71
N GLU A 278 10.06 -16.03 11.78
CA GLU A 278 9.48 -16.84 12.86
C GLU A 278 8.46 -16.06 13.70
N VAL A 279 8.61 -14.73 13.75
CA VAL A 279 7.73 -13.85 14.53
C VAL A 279 6.52 -13.43 13.72
N ILE A 280 6.74 -12.90 12.51
CA ILE A 280 5.63 -12.40 11.67
C ILE A 280 4.85 -13.53 11.01
N GLY A 281 5.47 -14.71 10.82
CA GLY A 281 4.83 -15.84 10.16
C GLY A 281 4.23 -15.48 8.80
N PRO A 282 3.01 -15.94 8.48
CA PRO A 282 2.36 -15.69 7.19
C PRO A 282 1.78 -14.27 7.06
N PHE A 283 1.72 -13.48 8.14
CA PHE A 283 1.02 -12.19 8.15
C PHE A 283 1.72 -11.12 7.31
N TYR A 284 2.96 -11.34 6.86
CA TYR A 284 3.59 -10.49 5.84
C TYR A 284 2.82 -10.50 4.50
N LEU A 285 1.91 -11.45 4.30
CA LEU A 285 1.03 -11.52 3.13
C LEU A 285 -0.26 -10.67 3.28
N PHE A 286 -0.57 -10.19 4.47
CA PHE A 286 -1.77 -9.37 4.70
C PHE A 286 -1.89 -8.18 3.73
N PRO A 287 -0.82 -7.44 3.35
CA PRO A 287 -0.90 -6.39 2.36
C PRO A 287 -1.45 -6.85 0.99
N PHE A 288 -1.25 -8.11 0.61
CA PHE A 288 -1.80 -8.66 -0.64
C PHE A 288 -3.31 -8.85 -0.56
N VAL A 289 -3.83 -9.27 0.58
CA VAL A 289 -5.28 -9.35 0.80
C VAL A 289 -5.88 -7.94 0.81
N TYR A 290 -5.22 -7.04 1.51
CA TYR A 290 -5.65 -5.64 1.62
C TYR A 290 -5.74 -4.94 0.25
N ILE A 291 -4.76 -5.12 -0.65
CA ILE A 291 -4.79 -4.45 -1.97
C ILE A 291 -5.96 -4.93 -2.83
N VAL A 292 -6.39 -6.18 -2.70
CA VAL A 292 -7.54 -6.71 -3.44
C VAL A 292 -8.80 -5.91 -3.07
N PHE A 293 -9.06 -5.72 -1.77
CA PHE A 293 -10.19 -4.92 -1.31
C PHE A 293 -10.05 -3.45 -1.68
N GLN A 294 -8.89 -2.86 -1.41
CA GLN A 294 -8.57 -1.46 -1.74
C GLN A 294 -8.85 -1.14 -3.21
N VAL A 295 -8.40 -1.99 -4.13
CA VAL A 295 -8.61 -1.80 -5.57
C VAL A 295 -10.06 -2.06 -5.96
N SER A 296 -10.66 -3.14 -5.47
CA SER A 296 -12.04 -3.51 -5.80
C SER A 296 -13.03 -2.43 -5.39
N GLU A 297 -12.91 -1.90 -4.19
CA GLU A 297 -13.76 -0.83 -3.68
C GLU A 297 -13.55 0.48 -4.47
N ALA A 298 -12.30 0.84 -4.73
CA ALA A 298 -12.00 2.01 -5.55
C ALA A 298 -12.58 1.89 -6.97
N LEU A 299 -12.52 0.71 -7.58
CA LEU A 299 -13.13 0.45 -8.88
C LEU A 299 -14.65 0.60 -8.83
N VAL A 300 -15.31 0.12 -7.77
CA VAL A 300 -16.74 0.33 -7.57
C VAL A 300 -17.07 1.83 -7.52
N PHE A 301 -16.32 2.61 -6.75
CA PHE A 301 -16.51 4.08 -6.70
C PHE A 301 -16.27 4.74 -8.07
N ILE A 302 -15.27 4.30 -8.82
CA ILE A 302 -15.00 4.81 -10.18
C ILE A 302 -16.15 4.49 -11.12
N ILE A 303 -16.69 3.27 -11.08
CA ILE A 303 -17.83 2.85 -11.92
C ILE A 303 -19.06 3.70 -11.58
N ILE A 304 -19.40 3.84 -10.31
CA ILE A 304 -20.54 4.66 -9.85
C ILE A 304 -20.38 6.11 -10.32
N PHE A 305 -19.19 6.69 -10.14
CA PHE A 305 -18.90 8.05 -10.57
C PHE A 305 -19.06 8.22 -12.08
N ARG A 306 -18.49 7.31 -12.88
CA ARG A 306 -18.59 7.35 -14.34
C ARG A 306 -20.00 7.14 -14.86
N CYS A 307 -20.78 6.27 -14.23
CA CYS A 307 -22.21 6.08 -14.54
C CYS A 307 -22.99 7.36 -14.25
N HIS A 308 -22.76 7.97 -13.07
CA HIS A 308 -23.43 9.22 -12.72
C HIS A 308 -23.11 10.37 -13.69
N GLU A 309 -21.85 10.54 -14.09
CA GLU A 309 -21.46 11.53 -15.09
C GLU A 309 -22.16 11.31 -16.44
N ARG A 310 -22.21 10.07 -16.90
CA ARG A 310 -22.89 9.74 -18.16
C ARG A 310 -24.37 10.07 -18.12
N LEU A 311 -25.03 9.73 -17.02
CA LEU A 311 -26.46 10.02 -16.84
C LEU A 311 -26.73 11.52 -16.78
N LYS A 312 -25.87 12.30 -16.10
CA LYS A 312 -25.96 13.75 -16.03
C LYS A 312 -25.82 14.39 -17.41
N SER A 313 -24.78 14.00 -18.15
CA SER A 313 -24.53 14.50 -19.52
C SER A 313 -25.68 14.14 -20.48
N SER A 314 -26.29 12.96 -20.33
CA SER A 314 -27.45 12.57 -21.15
C SER A 314 -28.67 13.43 -20.85
N LYS A 315 -28.96 13.70 -19.58
CA LYS A 315 -30.06 14.58 -19.17
C LYS A 315 -29.90 16.01 -19.69
N GLU A 316 -28.68 16.57 -19.60
CA GLU A 316 -28.37 17.91 -20.10
C GLU A 316 -28.59 18.02 -21.62
N LYS A 317 -28.23 16.99 -22.41
CA LYS A 317 -28.49 16.93 -23.85
C LYS A 317 -29.95 16.88 -24.18
N VAL A 318 -30.74 16.11 -23.43
CA VAL A 318 -32.20 16.01 -23.63
C VAL A 318 -32.87 17.35 -23.35
N LEU A 319 -32.52 18.00 -22.24
CA LEU A 319 -33.06 19.33 -21.88
C LEU A 319 -32.69 20.40 -22.91
N TYR A 320 -31.47 20.35 -23.46
CA TYR A 320 -31.03 21.26 -24.52
C TYR A 320 -31.84 21.07 -25.80
N HIS A 321 -32.10 19.83 -26.20
CA HIS A 321 -32.94 19.55 -27.39
C HIS A 321 -34.41 19.94 -27.20
N GLN A 322 -34.98 19.73 -26.00
CA GLN A 322 -36.33 20.18 -25.67
C GLN A 322 -36.45 21.70 -25.71
N GLY A 323 -35.48 22.42 -25.10
CA GLY A 323 -35.50 23.89 -25.13
C GLY A 323 -35.32 24.50 -26.52
N LEU A 324 -34.68 23.79 -27.48
CA LEU A 324 -34.62 24.21 -28.88
C LEU A 324 -35.93 23.97 -29.63
N GLN A 325 -36.71 22.95 -29.26
CA GLN A 325 -38.01 22.68 -29.85
C GLN A 325 -39.11 23.66 -29.37
N ASP A 326 -39.00 24.11 -28.13
CA ASP A 326 -39.93 25.09 -27.54
C ASP A 326 -39.70 26.52 -28.07
N LEU A 327 -38.61 26.79 -28.79
CA LEU A 327 -38.26 28.07 -29.41
C LEU A 327 -38.58 28.15 -30.90
N GLN A 328 -39.09 27.06 -31.51
CA GLN A 328 -39.59 27.00 -32.89
C GLN A 328 -41.13 27.02 -32.92
#